data_b634d397642c83e8752254fb2af6c30e
#
_entry.id   b634d397642c83e8752254fb2af6c30e
#
_cell.length_a   1.000
_cell.length_b   1.000
_cell.length_c   1.000
_cell.angle_alpha   90.00
_cell.angle_beta   90.00
_cell.angle_gamma   90.00
#
_symmetry.space_group_name_H-M   'P 1'
#
loop_
_entity.id
_entity.type
_entity.pdbx_description
1 polymer ?
#
loop_
_entity_poly.entity_id
_entity_poly.type
_entity_poly.pdbx_seq_one_letter_code
_entity_poly.pdbx_strand_id
1 'polypeptide(L)'
;MERTIVLVDDHSLFRNGLRGLLEHCAGCRVVGEAASGEEFLAMLPELEADIVFMDFAMPGIDGAQTTERALARCPELRIITLSMFGEESYYTRMVQAGARGFLLKDSDIGDVVEAIDTVMAGGSYFSPQLLSSLAGRLRTREDAPDEELSAREREILVAVCRGLSNQEIADELFISKRTVDKHRANILEKTGCKNTASLVVYAIRKGIVEI
;
A
#
# COMPACT_ATOMS: atom_id res chain seq x y z
N MET A 1 -4.97 18.46 -10.02
CA MET A 1 -6.19 17.64 -10.26
C MET A 1 -6.79 17.34 -8.91
N GLU A 2 -8.11 17.34 -8.81
CA GLU A 2 -8.82 16.92 -7.60
C GLU A 2 -8.72 15.39 -7.48
N ARG A 3 -8.40 14.88 -6.29
CA ARG A 3 -8.26 13.44 -6.03
C ARG A 3 -9.56 12.90 -5.49
N THR A 4 -10.12 11.90 -6.14
CA THR A 4 -11.37 11.27 -5.74
C THR A 4 -11.11 10.11 -4.80
N ILE A 5 -11.76 10.11 -3.64
CA ILE A 5 -11.51 9.20 -2.53
C ILE A 5 -12.79 8.48 -2.13
N VAL A 6 -12.68 7.19 -1.86
CA VAL A 6 -13.74 6.40 -1.22
C VAL A 6 -13.26 5.93 0.15
N LEU A 7 -14.17 5.96 1.12
CA LEU A 7 -13.92 5.52 2.49
C LEU A 7 -14.73 4.24 2.77
N VAL A 8 -14.03 3.18 3.17
CA VAL A 8 -14.65 1.89 3.52
C VAL A 8 -14.26 1.55 4.94
N ASP A 9 -15.20 1.69 5.87
CA ASP A 9 -14.98 1.51 7.31
C ASP A 9 -16.32 1.32 8.01
N ASP A 10 -16.47 0.35 8.89
CA ASP A 10 -17.72 0.11 9.63
C ASP A 10 -17.91 1.09 10.81
N HIS A 11 -16.84 1.77 11.24
CA HIS A 11 -16.88 2.78 12.29
C HIS A 11 -17.31 4.15 11.75
N SER A 12 -18.60 4.45 11.81
CA SER A 12 -19.19 5.69 11.25
C SER A 12 -18.55 6.96 11.79
N LEU A 13 -18.17 7.00 13.08
CA LEU A 13 -17.53 8.17 13.69
C LEU A 13 -16.15 8.43 13.08
N PHE A 14 -15.33 7.38 12.91
CA PHE A 14 -14.02 7.48 12.28
C PHE A 14 -14.15 7.90 10.81
N ARG A 15 -15.05 7.27 10.06
CA ARG A 15 -15.32 7.58 8.65
C ARG A 15 -15.72 9.03 8.45
N ASN A 16 -16.67 9.54 9.27
CA ASN A 16 -17.09 10.95 9.25
C ASN A 16 -15.95 11.91 9.61
N GLY A 17 -15.13 11.57 10.60
CA GLY A 17 -13.96 12.35 10.99
C GLY A 17 -12.93 12.44 9.87
N LEU A 18 -12.56 11.30 9.28
CA LEU A 18 -11.60 11.25 8.18
C LEU A 18 -12.10 11.99 6.94
N ARG A 19 -13.40 11.86 6.61
CA ARG A 19 -14.04 12.63 5.55
C ARG A 19 -13.86 14.13 5.79
N GLY A 20 -14.21 14.61 6.98
CA GLY A 20 -14.08 16.03 7.33
C GLY A 20 -12.64 16.53 7.21
N LEU A 21 -11.66 15.75 7.62
CA LEU A 21 -10.23 16.07 7.47
C LEU A 21 -9.80 16.12 6.00
N LEU A 22 -10.18 15.14 5.20
CA LEU A 22 -9.83 15.06 3.77
C LEU A 22 -10.48 16.21 2.96
N GLU A 23 -11.72 16.58 3.24
CA GLU A 23 -12.41 17.69 2.58
C GLU A 23 -11.79 19.07 2.89
N HIS A 24 -11.04 19.18 4.01
CA HIS A 24 -10.24 20.38 4.32
C HIS A 24 -8.83 20.35 3.66
N CYS A 25 -8.41 19.22 3.15
CA CYS A 25 -7.16 19.10 2.43
C CYS A 25 -7.33 19.55 0.98
N ALA A 26 -6.51 20.51 0.53
CA ALA A 26 -6.57 21.01 -0.83
C ALA A 26 -6.42 19.86 -1.86
N GLY A 27 -7.42 19.71 -2.73
CA GLY A 27 -7.39 18.75 -3.83
C GLY A 27 -7.86 17.34 -3.49
N CYS A 28 -8.51 17.10 -2.35
CA CYS A 28 -9.17 15.84 -2.01
C CYS A 28 -10.69 16.00 -2.00
N ARG A 29 -11.41 15.01 -2.53
CA ARG A 29 -12.87 14.94 -2.50
C ARG A 29 -13.35 13.52 -2.23
N VAL A 30 -14.14 13.32 -1.19
CA VAL A 30 -14.77 12.03 -0.90
C VAL A 30 -15.98 11.87 -1.82
N VAL A 31 -15.94 10.86 -2.68
CA VAL A 31 -16.98 10.57 -3.70
C VAL A 31 -17.85 9.38 -3.34
N GLY A 32 -17.50 8.63 -2.31
CA GLY A 32 -18.29 7.50 -1.85
C GLY A 32 -17.86 7.03 -0.46
N GLU A 33 -18.80 6.38 0.22
CA GLU A 33 -18.58 5.75 1.52
C GLU A 33 -19.27 4.39 1.53
N ALA A 34 -18.68 3.42 2.23
CA ALA A 34 -19.26 2.12 2.49
C ALA A 34 -18.99 1.71 3.93
N ALA A 35 -19.95 1.04 4.56
CA ALA A 35 -19.85 0.54 5.93
C ALA A 35 -19.45 -0.95 5.98
N SER A 36 -19.24 -1.59 4.82
CA SER A 36 -18.78 -2.97 4.73
C SER A 36 -18.10 -3.23 3.40
N GLY A 37 -17.36 -4.35 3.31
CA GLY A 37 -16.76 -4.78 2.06
C GLY A 37 -17.78 -5.14 0.99
N GLU A 38 -18.92 -5.71 1.37
CA GLU A 38 -20.02 -6.07 0.46
C GLU A 38 -20.63 -4.81 -0.18
N GLU A 39 -20.89 -3.77 0.65
CA GLU A 39 -21.41 -2.49 0.18
C GLU A 39 -20.43 -1.84 -0.80
N PHE A 40 -19.15 -1.80 -0.47
CA PHE A 40 -18.12 -1.29 -1.36
C PHE A 40 -18.07 -2.04 -2.70
N LEU A 41 -18.08 -3.40 -2.67
CA LEU A 41 -18.05 -4.21 -3.89
C LEU A 41 -19.30 -4.04 -4.77
N ALA A 42 -20.42 -3.68 -4.17
CA ALA A 42 -21.65 -3.37 -4.90
C ALA A 42 -21.57 -2.00 -5.61
N MET A 43 -20.87 -1.04 -5.02
CA MET A 43 -20.65 0.29 -5.62
C MET A 43 -19.59 0.27 -6.75
N LEU A 44 -18.69 -0.69 -6.73
CA LEU A 44 -17.49 -0.71 -7.58
C LEU A 44 -17.75 -0.55 -9.09
N PRO A 45 -18.83 -1.12 -9.70
CA PRO A 45 -19.08 -0.97 -11.13
C PRO A 45 -19.36 0.47 -11.61
N GLU A 46 -19.83 1.34 -10.72
CA GLU A 46 -20.19 2.72 -11.03
C GLU A 46 -19.21 3.73 -10.39
N LEU A 47 -18.14 3.22 -9.77
CA LEU A 47 -17.23 4.00 -8.96
C LEU A 47 -16.07 4.54 -9.79
N GLU A 48 -15.96 5.87 -9.84
CA GLU A 48 -14.77 6.57 -10.35
C GLU A 48 -14.00 7.17 -9.17
N ALA A 49 -13.03 6.41 -8.65
CA ALA A 49 -12.18 6.83 -7.54
C ALA A 49 -10.70 6.60 -7.83
N ASP A 50 -9.88 7.57 -7.45
CA ASP A 50 -8.43 7.46 -7.54
C ASP A 50 -7.85 6.58 -6.43
N ILE A 51 -8.40 6.70 -5.21
CA ILE A 51 -7.94 6.02 -4.01
C ILE A 51 -9.14 5.51 -3.18
N VAL A 52 -8.97 4.34 -2.60
CA VAL A 52 -9.86 3.76 -1.60
C VAL A 52 -9.11 3.61 -0.30
N PHE A 53 -9.61 4.23 0.77
CA PHE A 53 -9.22 3.90 2.13
C PHE A 53 -10.05 2.72 2.61
N MET A 54 -9.38 1.63 2.97
CA MET A 54 -10.01 0.36 3.31
C MET A 54 -9.68 -0.04 4.75
N ASP A 55 -10.68 -0.08 5.62
CA ASP A 55 -10.50 -0.69 6.93
C ASP A 55 -10.20 -2.18 6.80
N PHE A 56 -9.28 -2.66 7.64
CA PHE A 56 -8.96 -4.09 7.69
C PHE A 56 -10.05 -4.88 8.41
N ALA A 57 -10.50 -4.40 9.57
CA ALA A 57 -11.33 -5.15 10.51
C ALA A 57 -12.81 -4.82 10.35
N MET A 58 -13.45 -5.34 9.32
CA MET A 58 -14.88 -5.17 9.08
C MET A 58 -15.66 -6.48 9.31
N PRO A 59 -16.93 -6.41 9.75
CA PRO A 59 -17.80 -7.57 9.80
C PRO A 59 -18.12 -8.10 8.39
N GLY A 60 -18.36 -9.40 8.27
CA GLY A 60 -18.59 -10.05 6.98
C GLY A 60 -17.28 -10.38 6.28
N ILE A 61 -17.08 -9.87 5.07
CA ILE A 61 -15.78 -9.97 4.40
C ILE A 61 -14.84 -8.88 4.93
N ASP A 62 -13.64 -9.28 5.33
CA ASP A 62 -12.64 -8.33 5.82
C ASP A 62 -12.02 -7.48 4.70
N GLY A 63 -11.22 -6.48 5.11
CA GLY A 63 -10.59 -5.56 4.17
C GLY A 63 -9.64 -6.25 3.18
N ALA A 64 -8.96 -7.34 3.59
CA ALA A 64 -8.06 -8.07 2.70
C ALA A 64 -8.85 -8.82 1.61
N GLN A 65 -9.92 -9.54 1.99
CA GLN A 65 -10.81 -10.20 1.04
C GLN A 65 -11.51 -9.22 0.11
N THR A 66 -11.90 -8.06 0.66
CA THR A 66 -12.52 -6.98 -0.12
C THR A 66 -11.53 -6.41 -1.13
N THR A 67 -10.29 -6.14 -0.72
CA THR A 67 -9.21 -5.65 -1.57
C THR A 67 -8.91 -6.62 -2.72
N GLU A 68 -8.76 -7.91 -2.42
CA GLU A 68 -8.49 -8.95 -3.42
C GLU A 68 -9.61 -9.01 -4.47
N ARG A 69 -10.87 -9.00 -4.04
CA ARG A 69 -12.04 -9.04 -4.95
C ARG A 69 -12.19 -7.75 -5.76
N ALA A 70 -11.87 -6.60 -5.18
CA ALA A 70 -11.92 -5.31 -5.87
C ALA A 70 -10.84 -5.23 -6.95
N LEU A 71 -9.60 -5.60 -6.63
CA LEU A 71 -8.47 -5.56 -7.57
C LEU A 71 -8.60 -6.63 -8.68
N ALA A 72 -9.28 -7.74 -8.41
CA ALA A 72 -9.62 -8.72 -9.47
C ALA A 72 -10.57 -8.13 -10.53
N ARG A 73 -11.42 -7.15 -10.18
CA ARG A 73 -12.35 -6.46 -11.08
C ARG A 73 -11.77 -5.18 -11.67
N CYS A 74 -11.02 -4.43 -10.85
CA CYS A 74 -10.44 -3.13 -11.17
C CYS A 74 -8.97 -3.11 -10.76
N PRO A 75 -8.03 -3.65 -11.58
CA PRO A 75 -6.60 -3.78 -11.25
C PRO A 75 -5.89 -2.45 -11.02
N GLU A 76 -6.39 -1.36 -11.61
CA GLU A 76 -5.80 -0.02 -11.48
C GLU A 76 -6.19 0.70 -10.19
N LEU A 77 -7.12 0.15 -9.41
CA LEU A 77 -7.59 0.76 -8.17
C LEU A 77 -6.44 0.82 -7.16
N ARG A 78 -6.31 1.96 -6.51
CA ARG A 78 -5.29 2.18 -5.48
C ARG A 78 -5.94 2.06 -4.10
N ILE A 79 -5.47 1.11 -3.31
CA ILE A 79 -6.04 0.85 -1.99
C ILE A 79 -5.00 1.16 -0.92
N ILE A 80 -5.37 2.02 0.02
CA ILE A 80 -4.63 2.33 1.25
C ILE A 80 -5.40 1.73 2.42
N THR A 81 -4.76 0.84 3.15
CA THR A 81 -5.36 0.21 4.33
C THR A 81 -5.36 1.15 5.51
N LEU A 82 -6.44 1.12 6.27
CA LEU A 82 -6.55 1.70 7.61
C LEU A 82 -6.66 0.56 8.63
N SER A 83 -5.94 0.66 9.74
CA SER A 83 -6.02 -0.34 10.81
C SER A 83 -5.87 0.29 12.18
N MET A 84 -6.60 -0.22 13.17
CA MET A 84 -6.41 0.15 14.58
C MET A 84 -5.09 -0.39 15.15
N PHE A 85 -4.58 -1.47 14.58
CA PHE A 85 -3.42 -2.18 15.11
C PHE A 85 -2.42 -2.47 14.01
N GLY A 86 -1.13 -2.24 14.31
CA GLY A 86 0.01 -2.57 13.42
C GLY A 86 0.43 -4.05 13.53
N GLU A 87 -0.53 -5.00 13.60
CA GLU A 87 -0.20 -6.42 13.68
C GLU A 87 0.32 -6.93 12.33
N GLU A 88 1.42 -7.67 12.38
CA GLU A 88 2.08 -8.25 11.20
C GLU A 88 1.12 -9.11 10.35
N SER A 89 0.21 -9.83 11.00
CA SER A 89 -0.77 -10.68 10.31
C SER A 89 -1.71 -9.87 9.41
N TYR A 90 -2.18 -8.71 9.88
CA TYR A 90 -3.07 -7.81 9.13
C TYR A 90 -2.33 -7.16 7.97
N TYR A 91 -1.14 -6.65 8.25
CA TYR A 91 -0.29 -6.07 7.23
C TYR A 91 0.04 -7.06 6.12
N THR A 92 0.52 -8.25 6.48
CA THR A 92 0.90 -9.29 5.50
C THR A 92 -0.28 -9.65 4.61
N ARG A 93 -1.47 -9.80 5.17
CA ARG A 93 -2.69 -10.11 4.41
C ARG A 93 -3.08 -9.00 3.45
N MET A 94 -3.03 -7.72 3.88
CA MET A 94 -3.36 -6.58 3.02
C MET A 94 -2.36 -6.40 1.89
N VAL A 95 -1.07 -6.59 2.18
CA VAL A 95 0.00 -6.58 1.17
C VAL A 95 -0.21 -7.68 0.13
N GLN A 96 -0.51 -8.90 0.58
CA GLN A 96 -0.79 -10.03 -0.32
C GLN A 96 -2.06 -9.81 -1.15
N ALA A 97 -3.05 -9.14 -0.60
CA ALA A 97 -4.27 -8.75 -1.30
C ALA A 97 -4.04 -7.65 -2.35
N GLY A 98 -2.91 -6.91 -2.29
CA GLY A 98 -2.52 -5.92 -3.29
C GLY A 98 -2.67 -4.46 -2.85
N ALA A 99 -2.88 -4.19 -1.57
CA ALA A 99 -2.89 -2.81 -1.05
C ALA A 99 -1.56 -2.10 -1.36
N ARG A 100 -1.65 -0.81 -1.69
CA ARG A 100 -0.48 0.04 -2.01
C ARG A 100 -0.05 0.92 -0.84
N GLY A 101 -0.87 1.02 0.20
CA GLY A 101 -0.53 1.78 1.39
C GLY A 101 -1.10 1.13 2.65
N PHE A 102 -0.47 1.45 3.79
CA PHE A 102 -0.93 1.04 5.10
C PHE A 102 -0.71 2.17 6.10
N LEU A 103 -1.78 2.59 6.76
CA LEU A 103 -1.81 3.61 7.80
C LEU A 103 -2.47 3.05 9.06
N LEU A 104 -2.03 3.52 10.20
CA LEU A 104 -2.78 3.32 11.44
C LEU A 104 -3.90 4.36 11.55
N LYS A 105 -5.01 4.01 12.18
CA LYS A 105 -6.15 4.94 12.38
C LYS A 105 -5.82 6.10 13.33
N ASP A 106 -4.72 6.03 14.05
CA ASP A 106 -4.15 7.10 14.90
C ASP A 106 -3.04 7.91 14.21
N SER A 107 -2.77 7.66 12.92
CA SER A 107 -1.82 8.45 12.13
C SER A 107 -2.28 9.91 11.99
N ASP A 108 -1.31 10.81 11.92
CA ASP A 108 -1.57 12.24 11.69
C ASP A 108 -2.10 12.49 10.27
N ILE A 109 -2.82 13.58 10.07
CA ILE A 109 -3.34 13.97 8.75
C ILE A 109 -2.20 14.20 7.74
N GLY A 110 -1.02 14.59 8.19
CA GLY A 110 0.18 14.71 7.37
C GLY A 110 0.56 13.37 6.73
N ASP A 111 0.57 12.28 7.51
CA ASP A 111 0.83 10.92 7.04
C ASP A 111 -0.21 10.47 6.00
N VAL A 112 -1.48 10.84 6.21
CA VAL A 112 -2.57 10.52 5.28
C VAL A 112 -2.35 11.22 3.93
N VAL A 113 -1.99 12.50 3.94
CA VAL A 113 -1.71 13.27 2.72
C VAL A 113 -0.47 12.71 2.00
N GLU A 114 0.60 12.41 2.73
CA GLU A 114 1.81 11.81 2.17
C GLU A 114 1.54 10.44 1.54
N ALA A 115 0.71 9.61 2.20
CA ALA A 115 0.28 8.33 1.66
C ALA A 115 -0.50 8.49 0.35
N ILE A 116 -1.43 9.46 0.29
CA ILE A 116 -2.17 9.81 -0.93
C ILE A 116 -1.19 10.20 -2.05
N ASP A 117 -0.27 11.14 -1.78
CA ASP A 117 0.68 11.62 -2.78
C ASP A 117 1.58 10.52 -3.31
N THR A 118 2.13 9.70 -2.40
CA THR A 118 3.01 8.59 -2.74
C THR A 118 2.30 7.55 -3.61
N VAL A 119 1.07 7.16 -3.23
CA VAL A 119 0.30 6.15 -3.96
C VAL A 119 -0.17 6.67 -5.31
N MET A 120 -0.54 7.96 -5.41
CA MET A 120 -0.89 8.61 -6.68
C MET A 120 0.31 8.69 -7.63
N ALA A 121 1.50 8.89 -7.12
CA ALA A 121 2.74 8.84 -7.90
C ALA A 121 3.15 7.42 -8.36
N GLY A 122 2.40 6.38 -7.91
CA GLY A 122 2.67 4.97 -8.24
C GLY A 122 3.62 4.27 -7.28
N GLY A 123 3.96 4.93 -6.16
CA GLY A 123 4.71 4.36 -5.05
C GLY A 123 3.84 3.52 -4.11
N SER A 124 4.43 3.13 -2.97
CA SER A 124 3.72 2.47 -1.87
C SER A 124 4.08 3.15 -0.57
N TYR A 125 3.11 3.37 0.31
CA TYR A 125 3.29 4.07 1.58
C TYR A 125 3.10 3.12 2.76
N PHE A 126 4.08 3.12 3.67
CA PHE A 126 4.04 2.39 4.92
C PHE A 126 4.60 3.28 6.02
N SER A 127 3.83 3.49 7.09
CA SER A 127 4.29 4.33 8.18
C SER A 127 5.60 3.80 8.80
N PRO A 128 6.53 4.66 9.20
CA PRO A 128 7.79 4.25 9.83
C PRO A 128 7.58 3.37 11.07
N GLN A 129 6.53 3.65 11.85
CA GLN A 129 6.17 2.87 13.05
C GLN A 129 5.82 1.42 12.68
N LEU A 130 5.05 1.23 11.61
CA LEU A 130 4.70 -0.09 11.10
C LEU A 130 5.95 -0.84 10.62
N LEU A 131 6.80 -0.20 9.83
CA LEU A 131 8.03 -0.80 9.33
C LEU A 131 8.96 -1.22 10.47
N SER A 132 9.10 -0.39 11.50
CA SER A 132 9.89 -0.71 12.70
C SER A 132 9.34 -1.92 13.46
N SER A 133 8.00 -2.02 13.61
CA SER A 133 7.36 -3.16 14.30
C SER A 133 7.56 -4.47 13.54
N LEU A 134 7.51 -4.42 12.22
CA LEU A 134 7.76 -5.56 11.34
C LEU A 134 9.23 -6.01 11.38
N ALA A 135 10.18 -5.07 11.32
CA ALA A 135 11.61 -5.36 11.36
C ALA A 135 12.02 -6.09 12.67
N GLY A 136 11.44 -5.69 13.80
CA GLY A 136 11.72 -6.31 15.11
C GLY A 136 11.27 -7.77 15.20
N ARG A 137 10.20 -8.13 14.50
CA ARG A 137 9.58 -9.47 14.57
C ARG A 137 10.08 -10.43 13.48
N LEU A 138 10.54 -9.90 12.34
CA LEU A 138 10.97 -10.70 11.18
C LEU A 138 12.36 -11.33 11.35
N ARG A 139 13.14 -10.93 12.34
CA ARG A 139 14.44 -11.56 12.70
C ARG A 139 14.35 -13.01 13.17
N THR A 140 13.13 -13.56 13.32
CA THR A 140 12.91 -14.90 13.92
C THR A 140 12.42 -15.98 12.95
N ARG A 141 12.31 -15.71 11.66
CA ARG A 141 11.87 -16.72 10.68
C ARG A 141 12.88 -16.84 9.53
N GLU A 142 13.70 -17.87 9.61
CA GLU A 142 14.56 -18.33 8.53
C GLU A 142 13.77 -19.14 7.49
N ASP A 143 14.24 -19.04 6.23
CA ASP A 143 14.21 -19.97 5.11
C ASP A 143 13.07 -19.91 4.06
N ALA A 144 13.48 -19.36 2.91
CA ALA A 144 13.15 -19.90 1.59
C ALA A 144 14.35 -19.62 0.65
N PRO A 145 14.72 -20.54 -0.30
CA PRO A 145 15.87 -20.36 -1.17
C PRO A 145 15.62 -19.21 -2.16
N ASP A 146 16.56 -18.29 -2.22
CA ASP A 146 16.51 -17.13 -3.10
C ASP A 146 17.38 -17.32 -4.33
N GLU A 147 16.86 -16.97 -5.50
CA GLU A 147 17.72 -16.53 -6.59
C GLU A 147 18.37 -15.21 -6.19
N GLU A 148 19.71 -15.14 -6.22
CA GLU A 148 20.43 -13.93 -5.83
C GLU A 148 20.04 -12.74 -6.71
N LEU A 149 19.59 -11.65 -6.09
CA LEU A 149 19.38 -10.39 -6.76
C LEU A 149 20.72 -9.81 -7.20
N SER A 150 20.81 -9.37 -8.45
CA SER A 150 21.99 -8.63 -8.94
C SER A 150 22.20 -7.34 -8.13
N ALA A 151 23.42 -6.79 -8.14
CA ALA A 151 23.72 -5.53 -7.47
C ALA A 151 22.73 -4.41 -7.89
N ARG A 152 22.40 -4.36 -9.19
CA ARG A 152 21.46 -3.36 -9.73
C ARG A 152 20.02 -3.56 -9.26
N GLU A 153 19.57 -4.80 -9.19
CA GLU A 153 18.25 -5.13 -8.66
C GLU A 153 18.14 -4.80 -7.16
N ARG A 154 19.22 -5.00 -6.42
CA ARG A 154 19.31 -4.65 -5.01
C ARG A 154 19.24 -3.13 -4.79
N GLU A 155 19.97 -2.34 -5.58
CA GLU A 155 19.89 -0.86 -5.54
C GLU A 155 18.46 -0.37 -5.79
N ILE A 156 17.80 -0.91 -6.81
CA ILE A 156 16.42 -0.57 -7.15
C ILE A 156 15.45 -1.01 -6.02
N LEU A 157 15.65 -2.19 -5.44
CA LEU A 157 14.83 -2.66 -4.33
C LEU A 157 14.96 -1.75 -3.09
N VAL A 158 16.15 -1.27 -2.77
CA VAL A 158 16.38 -0.29 -1.70
C VAL A 158 15.63 1.01 -1.98
N ALA A 159 15.71 1.54 -3.20
CA ALA A 159 14.99 2.75 -3.60
C ALA A 159 13.46 2.57 -3.55
N VAL A 160 12.96 1.40 -3.94
CA VAL A 160 11.55 1.02 -3.78
C VAL A 160 11.11 1.03 -2.30
N CYS A 161 11.97 0.52 -1.41
CA CYS A 161 11.69 0.51 0.03
C CYS A 161 11.69 1.92 0.65
N ARG A 162 12.36 2.88 0.03
CA ARG A 162 12.32 4.31 0.39
C ARG A 162 11.07 5.02 -0.13
N GLY A 163 10.16 4.31 -0.80
CA GLY A 163 8.92 4.86 -1.34
C GLY A 163 9.06 5.56 -2.70
N LEU A 164 10.23 5.54 -3.33
CA LEU A 164 10.46 6.26 -4.58
C LEU A 164 9.62 5.69 -5.74
N SER A 165 9.06 6.59 -6.54
CA SER A 165 8.41 6.26 -7.82
C SER A 165 9.42 5.79 -8.85
N ASN A 166 8.97 5.12 -9.90
CA ASN A 166 9.85 4.63 -10.97
C ASN A 166 10.60 5.75 -11.70
N GLN A 167 10.03 6.97 -11.73
CA GLN A 167 10.71 8.12 -12.31
C GLN A 167 11.82 8.62 -11.40
N GLU A 168 11.58 8.77 -10.10
CA GLU A 168 12.58 9.19 -9.13
C GLU A 168 13.75 8.20 -9.05
N ILE A 169 13.46 6.88 -9.09
CA ILE A 169 14.49 5.84 -9.17
C ILE A 169 15.32 5.96 -10.45
N ALA A 170 14.66 6.24 -11.58
CA ALA A 170 15.33 6.42 -12.86
C ALA A 170 16.29 7.62 -12.82
N ASP A 171 15.85 8.73 -12.23
CA ASP A 171 16.63 9.96 -12.09
C ASP A 171 17.81 9.77 -11.11
N GLU A 172 17.58 9.15 -9.95
CA GLU A 172 18.61 8.87 -8.93
C GLU A 172 19.69 7.92 -9.46
N LEU A 173 19.29 6.91 -10.23
CA LEU A 173 20.20 5.88 -10.73
C LEU A 173 20.73 6.13 -12.15
N PHE A 174 20.41 7.28 -12.75
CA PHE A 174 20.83 7.69 -14.11
C PHE A 174 20.47 6.65 -15.18
N ILE A 175 19.25 6.11 -15.14
CA ILE A 175 18.72 5.15 -16.14
C ILE A 175 17.35 5.58 -16.64
N SER A 176 16.82 4.91 -17.66
CA SER A 176 15.47 5.20 -18.12
C SER A 176 14.40 4.60 -17.19
N LYS A 177 13.23 5.25 -17.08
CA LYS A 177 12.07 4.71 -16.39
C LYS A 177 11.74 3.29 -16.86
N ARG A 178 11.80 3.04 -18.18
CA ARG A 178 11.58 1.71 -18.77
C ARG A 178 12.57 0.65 -18.24
N THR A 179 13.81 1.06 -17.97
CA THR A 179 14.82 0.18 -17.38
C THR A 179 14.47 -0.18 -15.93
N VAL A 180 13.98 0.80 -15.16
CA VAL A 180 13.47 0.58 -13.79
C VAL A 180 12.29 -0.39 -13.81
N ASP A 181 11.30 -0.17 -14.71
CA ASP A 181 10.13 -1.04 -14.84
C ASP A 181 10.55 -2.50 -15.12
N LYS A 182 11.53 -2.71 -16.02
CA LYS A 182 12.06 -4.04 -16.33
C LYS A 182 12.74 -4.68 -15.12
N HIS A 183 13.58 -3.95 -14.39
CA HIS A 183 14.24 -4.49 -13.20
C HIS A 183 13.22 -4.82 -12.10
N ARG A 184 12.19 -3.99 -11.90
CA ARG A 184 11.13 -4.29 -10.92
C ARG A 184 10.36 -5.55 -11.28
N ALA A 185 10.06 -5.78 -12.55
CA ALA A 185 9.43 -7.02 -13.01
C ALA A 185 10.32 -8.25 -12.71
N ASN A 186 11.61 -8.15 -13.00
CA ASN A 186 12.57 -9.22 -12.70
C ASN A 186 12.71 -9.48 -11.18
N ILE A 187 12.73 -8.41 -10.36
CA ILE A 187 12.78 -8.54 -8.90
C ILE A 187 11.54 -9.27 -8.39
N LEU A 188 10.35 -8.89 -8.86
CA LEU A 188 9.09 -9.56 -8.49
C LEU A 188 9.12 -11.06 -8.86
N GLU A 189 9.61 -11.39 -10.06
CA GLU A 189 9.74 -12.77 -10.53
C GLU A 189 10.73 -13.58 -9.66
N LYS A 190 11.94 -13.06 -9.45
CA LYS A 190 12.99 -13.73 -8.65
C LYS A 190 12.61 -13.92 -7.19
N THR A 191 11.90 -12.94 -6.60
CA THR A 191 11.50 -12.98 -5.19
C THR A 191 10.17 -13.69 -4.95
N GLY A 192 9.42 -14.01 -6.01
CA GLY A 192 8.06 -14.55 -5.91
C GLY A 192 7.04 -13.55 -5.35
N CYS A 193 7.42 -12.28 -5.25
CA CYS A 193 6.55 -11.22 -4.75
C CYS A 193 5.54 -10.79 -5.81
N LYS A 194 4.29 -10.52 -5.39
CA LYS A 194 3.21 -10.15 -6.32
C LYS A 194 3.12 -8.64 -6.57
N ASN A 195 3.66 -7.81 -5.69
CA ASN A 195 3.54 -6.35 -5.75
C ASN A 195 4.67 -5.66 -4.95
N THR A 196 4.73 -4.32 -5.04
CA THR A 196 5.72 -3.49 -4.35
C THR A 196 5.70 -3.70 -2.83
N ALA A 197 4.52 -3.83 -2.25
CA ALA A 197 4.39 -3.99 -0.81
C ALA A 197 5.01 -5.31 -0.33
N SER A 198 4.79 -6.42 -1.05
CA SER A 198 5.46 -7.70 -0.75
C SER A 198 6.97 -7.64 -0.96
N LEU A 199 7.47 -6.79 -1.88
CA LEU A 199 8.91 -6.55 -2.04
C LEU A 199 9.52 -5.84 -0.83
N VAL A 200 8.83 -4.86 -0.24
CA VAL A 200 9.29 -4.17 0.97
C VAL A 200 9.42 -5.17 2.13
N VAL A 201 8.39 -5.99 2.36
CA VAL A 201 8.45 -7.06 3.37
C VAL A 201 9.61 -8.02 3.13
N TYR A 202 9.79 -8.43 1.88
CA TYR A 202 10.89 -9.30 1.47
C TYR A 202 12.25 -8.66 1.79
N ALA A 203 12.46 -7.39 1.42
CA ALA A 203 13.72 -6.67 1.65
C ALA A 203 14.06 -6.55 3.14
N ILE A 204 13.06 -6.27 3.99
CA ILE A 204 13.22 -6.21 5.45
C ILE A 204 13.58 -7.60 5.99
N ARG A 205 12.85 -8.65 5.59
CA ARG A 205 13.12 -10.05 6.02
C ARG A 205 14.51 -10.52 5.67
N LYS A 206 15.05 -10.10 4.52
CA LYS A 206 16.38 -10.49 4.05
C LYS A 206 17.49 -9.56 4.54
N GLY A 207 17.17 -8.55 5.36
CA GLY A 207 18.15 -7.58 5.86
C GLY A 207 18.78 -6.74 4.76
N ILE A 208 18.07 -6.57 3.63
CA ILE A 208 18.53 -5.72 2.50
C ILE A 208 18.36 -4.25 2.88
N VAL A 209 17.35 -3.95 3.70
CA VAL A 209 17.05 -2.61 4.21
C VAL A 209 16.96 -2.69 5.73
N GLU A 210 17.71 -1.82 6.42
CA GLU A 210 17.57 -1.56 7.86
C GLU A 210 16.68 -0.31 8.02
N ILE A 211 15.72 -0.39 8.95
CA ILE A 211 14.78 0.68 9.27
C ILE A 211 15.06 1.17 10.67
#